data_e1c2fe589a6e51813610b3a4a4403d6b
#
_entry.id   e1c2fe589a6e51813610b3a4a4403d6b
#
_cell.length_a   1.000
_cell.length_b   1.000
_cell.length_c   1.000
_cell.angle_alpha   90.00
_cell.angle_beta   90.00
_cell.angle_gamma   90.00
#
_symmetry.space_group_name_H-M   'P 1'
#
loop_
_entity.id
_entity.type
_entity.pdbx_description
1 polymer ?
#
loop_
_entity_poly.entity_id
_entity_poly.type
_entity_poly.pdbx_seq_one_letter_code
_entity_poly.pdbx_strand_id
1 'polypeptide(L)'
;ENVQDKIPNNFFDVIFAFHVIEHIQDPIAFIKQLNKKIKIGGMLIIATPDFDCAMARKYKDKFRLLHDPTHISLFSNDSLTSLINENGFKIDKKDFPYFESKWFTEDNLLKVFEDDIVSPPFYGNVMTFYCIKELDLN
;
A
#
# COMPACT_ATOMS: atom_id res chain seq x y z
N GLU A 1 0.64 16.90 -23.09
CA GLU A 1 -0.29 15.75 -23.03
C GLU A 1 0.26 14.73 -22.03
N ASN A 2 -0.56 14.37 -21.05
CA ASN A 2 -0.18 13.39 -20.05
C ASN A 2 -0.14 11.99 -20.70
N VAL A 3 0.91 11.21 -20.46
CA VAL A 3 1.06 9.86 -21.04
C VAL A 3 -0.14 8.97 -20.69
N GLN A 4 -0.76 9.19 -19.52
CA GLN A 4 -1.93 8.45 -19.08
C GLN A 4 -3.17 8.65 -19.98
N ASP A 5 -3.30 9.81 -20.66
CA ASP A 5 -4.42 10.09 -21.55
C ASP A 5 -4.31 9.34 -22.88
N LYS A 6 -3.11 8.85 -23.21
CA LYS A 6 -2.85 8.07 -24.43
C LYS A 6 -3.19 6.58 -24.27
N ILE A 7 -3.32 6.10 -23.04
CA ILE A 7 -3.64 4.70 -22.75
C ILE A 7 -5.17 4.54 -22.74
N PRO A 8 -5.72 3.63 -23.55
CA PRO A 8 -7.18 3.35 -23.56
C PRO A 8 -7.69 2.94 -22.18
N ASN A 9 -8.96 3.13 -21.92
CA ASN A 9 -9.64 2.54 -20.77
C ASN A 9 -9.79 1.02 -20.98
N ASN A 10 -9.89 0.28 -19.87
CA ASN A 10 -10.02 -1.18 -19.89
C ASN A 10 -8.93 -1.86 -20.74
N PHE A 11 -7.68 -1.41 -20.57
CA PHE A 11 -6.55 -1.87 -21.37
C PHE A 11 -5.73 -2.97 -20.68
N PHE A 12 -5.43 -2.78 -19.39
CA PHE A 12 -4.55 -3.68 -18.65
C PHE A 12 -5.29 -4.85 -18.00
N ASP A 13 -4.69 -6.03 -18.06
CA ASP A 13 -5.13 -7.20 -17.31
C ASP A 13 -4.65 -7.13 -15.86
N VAL A 14 -3.46 -6.55 -15.63
CA VAL A 14 -2.87 -6.38 -14.29
C VAL A 14 -2.14 -5.05 -14.22
N ILE A 15 -2.30 -4.33 -13.09
CA ILE A 15 -1.47 -3.18 -12.72
C ILE A 15 -0.83 -3.45 -11.36
N PHE A 16 0.46 -3.11 -11.25
CA PHE A 16 1.22 -3.12 -10.00
C PHE A 16 1.45 -1.69 -9.53
N ALA A 17 1.17 -1.42 -8.25
CA ALA A 17 1.42 -0.14 -7.60
C ALA A 17 2.14 -0.39 -6.26
N PHE A 18 3.46 -0.60 -6.29
CA PHE A 18 4.26 -0.89 -5.13
C PHE A 18 4.94 0.36 -4.62
N HIS A 19 4.65 0.74 -3.38
CA HIS A 19 5.21 1.94 -2.73
C HIS A 19 4.99 3.21 -3.58
N VAL A 20 3.76 3.45 -3.99
CA VAL A 20 3.35 4.60 -4.79
C VAL A 20 2.28 5.42 -4.10
N ILE A 21 1.22 4.76 -3.59
CA ILE A 21 0.02 5.43 -3.10
C ILE A 21 0.31 6.33 -1.88
N GLU A 22 1.29 5.96 -1.05
CA GLU A 22 1.73 6.75 0.10
C GLU A 22 2.32 8.12 -0.28
N HIS A 23 2.75 8.28 -1.53
CA HIS A 23 3.32 9.52 -2.08
C HIS A 23 2.30 10.36 -2.87
N ILE A 24 1.05 9.91 -2.97
CA ILE A 24 0.01 10.54 -3.80
C ILE A 24 -0.81 11.50 -2.94
N GLN A 25 -0.99 12.75 -3.40
CA GLN A 25 -1.80 13.76 -2.71
C GLN A 25 -3.31 13.46 -2.73
N ASP A 26 -3.80 12.91 -3.84
CA ASP A 26 -5.19 12.49 -3.99
C ASP A 26 -5.26 10.99 -4.32
N PRO A 27 -5.20 10.13 -3.29
CA PRO A 27 -5.25 8.69 -3.47
C PRO A 27 -6.59 8.19 -4.01
N ILE A 28 -7.70 8.93 -3.78
CA ILE A 28 -9.01 8.58 -4.34
C ILE A 28 -8.98 8.75 -5.86
N ALA A 29 -8.53 9.90 -6.35
CA ALA A 29 -8.39 10.14 -7.79
C ALA A 29 -7.41 9.14 -8.43
N PHE A 30 -6.33 8.79 -7.73
CA PHE A 30 -5.36 7.79 -8.20
C PHE A 30 -6.01 6.41 -8.39
N ILE A 31 -6.72 5.88 -7.39
CA ILE A 31 -7.40 4.58 -7.49
C ILE A 31 -8.48 4.61 -8.58
N LYS A 32 -9.24 5.71 -8.71
CA LYS A 32 -10.21 5.88 -9.81
C LYS A 32 -9.55 5.84 -11.19
N GLN A 33 -8.38 6.44 -11.34
CA GLN A 33 -7.62 6.38 -12.59
C GLN A 33 -7.16 4.94 -12.90
N LEU A 34 -6.65 4.21 -11.91
CA LEU A 34 -6.27 2.82 -12.08
C LEU A 34 -7.48 1.96 -12.45
N ASN A 35 -8.64 2.18 -11.80
CA ASN A 35 -9.87 1.48 -12.14
C ASN A 35 -10.21 1.66 -13.61
N LYS A 36 -10.19 2.90 -14.14
CA LYS A 36 -10.48 3.17 -15.56
C LYS A 36 -9.55 2.42 -16.52
N LYS A 37 -8.30 2.16 -16.13
CA LYS A 37 -7.29 1.54 -17.01
C LYS A 37 -7.26 0.02 -16.94
N ILE A 38 -7.72 -0.57 -15.86
CA ILE A 38 -7.81 -2.03 -15.69
C ILE A 38 -9.11 -2.54 -16.34
N LYS A 39 -9.07 -3.69 -17.00
CA LYS A 39 -10.24 -4.41 -17.51
C LYS A 39 -11.15 -4.87 -16.38
N ILE A 40 -12.45 -5.01 -16.62
CA ILE A 40 -13.35 -5.75 -15.71
C ILE A 40 -12.78 -7.18 -15.53
N GLY A 41 -12.71 -7.63 -14.28
CA GLY A 41 -12.05 -8.90 -13.93
C GLY A 41 -10.52 -8.86 -13.90
N GLY A 42 -9.91 -7.75 -14.31
CA GLY A 42 -8.46 -7.53 -14.19
C GLY A 42 -8.05 -7.21 -12.75
N MET A 43 -6.76 -7.26 -12.48
CA MET A 43 -6.20 -7.21 -11.13
C MET A 43 -5.38 -5.94 -10.88
N LEU A 44 -5.63 -5.27 -9.75
CA LEU A 44 -4.73 -4.31 -9.14
C LEU A 44 -3.98 -4.99 -7.99
N ILE A 45 -2.64 -4.97 -8.03
CA ILE A 45 -1.80 -5.40 -6.92
C ILE A 45 -1.13 -4.15 -6.33
N ILE A 46 -1.52 -3.80 -5.12
CA ILE A 46 -1.06 -2.58 -4.46
C ILE A 46 -0.37 -2.89 -3.14
N ALA A 47 0.84 -2.35 -2.95
CA ALA A 47 1.58 -2.48 -1.71
C ALA A 47 1.97 -1.10 -1.17
N THR A 48 1.79 -0.90 0.14
CA THR A 48 2.10 0.34 0.83
C THR A 48 2.41 0.05 2.31
N PRO A 49 3.11 0.94 3.03
CA PRO A 49 3.29 0.79 4.46
C PRO A 49 1.96 0.71 5.22
N ASP A 50 1.92 -0.16 6.24
CA ASP A 50 0.81 -0.21 7.20
C ASP A 50 1.16 0.65 8.42
N PHE A 51 0.54 1.81 8.51
CA PHE A 51 0.75 2.76 9.62
C PHE A 51 -0.06 2.40 10.88
N ASP A 52 -0.75 1.26 10.88
CA ASP A 52 -1.39 0.68 12.07
C ASP A 52 -0.83 -0.73 12.42
N CYS A 53 0.30 -1.10 11.85
CA CYS A 53 0.99 -2.35 12.18
C CYS A 53 1.53 -2.35 13.63
N ALA A 54 1.92 -3.51 14.12
CA ALA A 54 2.47 -3.67 15.47
C ALA A 54 3.65 -2.74 15.76
N MET A 55 4.53 -2.53 14.77
CA MET A 55 5.68 -1.64 14.90
C MET A 55 5.26 -0.17 14.98
N ALA A 56 4.28 0.26 14.19
CA ALA A 56 3.72 1.61 14.25
C ALA A 56 3.09 1.87 15.63
N ARG A 57 2.33 0.92 16.17
CA ARG A 57 1.71 1.02 17.50
C ARG A 57 2.73 1.03 18.63
N LYS A 58 3.83 0.24 18.52
CA LYS A 58 4.91 0.21 19.51
C LYS A 58 5.72 1.52 19.51
N TYR A 59 6.19 1.94 18.33
CA TYR A 59 7.14 3.05 18.21
C TYR A 59 6.49 4.43 18.09
N LYS A 60 5.19 4.50 17.74
CA LYS A 60 4.44 5.76 17.62
C LYS A 60 5.17 6.77 16.73
N ASP A 61 5.53 7.93 17.29
CA ASP A 61 6.27 9.01 16.61
C ASP A 61 7.69 8.60 16.19
N LYS A 62 8.24 7.54 16.77
CA LYS A 62 9.54 6.95 16.39
C LYS A 62 9.42 5.86 15.33
N PHE A 63 8.24 5.62 14.79
CA PHE A 63 8.06 4.67 13.68
C PHE A 63 8.75 5.21 12.42
N ARG A 64 9.80 4.51 11.96
CA ARG A 64 10.71 4.99 10.91
C ARG A 64 10.05 5.45 9.62
N LEU A 65 8.92 4.83 9.23
CA LEU A 65 8.24 5.17 7.99
C LEU A 65 7.48 6.51 8.06
N LEU A 66 7.25 7.05 9.27
CA LEU A 66 6.76 8.42 9.48
C LEU A 66 7.85 9.48 9.26
N HIS A 67 9.12 9.09 9.29
CA HIS A 67 10.24 10.02 9.12
C HIS A 67 10.61 10.24 7.65
N ASP A 68 9.94 9.56 6.73
CA ASP A 68 10.07 9.85 5.30
C ASP A 68 9.12 10.99 4.93
N PRO A 69 9.65 12.18 4.59
CA PRO A 69 8.82 13.35 4.29
C PRO A 69 8.00 13.20 3.00
N THR A 70 8.25 12.17 2.22
CA THR A 70 7.50 11.87 0.99
C THR A 70 6.28 11.02 1.24
N HIS A 71 6.13 10.42 2.44
CA HIS A 71 4.94 9.68 2.85
C HIS A 71 3.84 10.66 3.30
N ILE A 72 3.04 11.15 2.38
CA ILE A 72 2.01 12.17 2.61
C ILE A 72 0.60 11.59 2.79
N SER A 73 0.37 10.34 2.34
CA SER A 73 -0.88 9.60 2.53
C SER A 73 -0.62 8.34 3.34
N LEU A 74 -1.10 8.31 4.58
CA LEU A 74 -0.83 7.22 5.52
C LEU A 74 -2.02 6.28 5.60
N PHE A 75 -1.80 4.99 5.32
CA PHE A 75 -2.85 3.98 5.30
C PHE A 75 -2.72 2.99 6.44
N SER A 76 -3.85 2.64 7.04
CA SER A 76 -4.04 1.40 7.79
C SER A 76 -4.66 0.34 6.88
N ASN A 77 -4.65 -0.93 7.32
CA ASN A 77 -5.40 -1.99 6.65
C ASN A 77 -6.87 -1.59 6.39
N ASP A 78 -7.53 -0.96 7.36
CA ASP A 78 -8.95 -0.62 7.25
C ASP A 78 -9.19 0.54 6.28
N SER A 79 -8.37 1.60 6.36
CA SER A 79 -8.53 2.75 5.46
C SER A 79 -8.23 2.40 4.00
N LEU A 80 -7.22 1.56 3.74
CA LEU A 80 -6.94 1.08 2.39
C LEU A 80 -8.05 0.13 1.90
N THR A 81 -8.61 -0.71 2.79
CA THR A 81 -9.75 -1.58 2.46
C THR A 81 -10.95 -0.77 2.00
N SER A 82 -11.32 0.27 2.75
CA SER A 82 -12.44 1.15 2.39
C SER A 82 -12.18 1.84 1.06
N LEU A 83 -10.99 2.43 0.88
CA LEU A 83 -10.62 3.12 -0.34
C LEU A 83 -10.74 2.20 -1.58
N ILE A 84 -10.25 0.98 -1.49
CA ILE A 84 -10.28 -0.01 -2.58
C ILE A 84 -11.71 -0.42 -2.90
N ASN A 85 -12.51 -0.80 -1.89
CA ASN A 85 -13.87 -1.28 -2.09
C ASN A 85 -14.80 -0.18 -2.62
N GLU A 86 -14.67 1.06 -2.12
CA GLU A 86 -15.48 2.21 -2.56
C GLU A 86 -15.16 2.65 -3.99
N ASN A 87 -14.03 2.19 -4.54
CA ASN A 87 -13.59 2.55 -5.88
C ASN A 87 -13.62 1.39 -6.89
N GLY A 88 -14.60 0.48 -6.73
CA GLY A 88 -14.96 -0.51 -7.74
C GLY A 88 -14.09 -1.75 -7.81
N PHE A 89 -13.31 -1.98 -6.76
CA PHE A 89 -12.52 -3.20 -6.61
C PHE A 89 -13.02 -4.05 -5.46
N LYS A 90 -12.89 -5.36 -5.61
CA LYS A 90 -13.05 -6.34 -4.54
C LYS A 90 -11.68 -6.88 -4.14
N ILE A 91 -11.41 -6.92 -2.86
CA ILE A 91 -10.17 -7.50 -2.34
C ILE A 91 -10.31 -9.03 -2.34
N ASP A 92 -9.45 -9.68 -3.11
CA ASP A 92 -9.36 -11.14 -3.20
C ASP A 92 -8.43 -11.70 -2.13
N LYS A 93 -7.25 -11.06 -1.96
CA LYS A 93 -6.24 -11.48 -1.00
C LYS A 93 -5.55 -10.26 -0.38
N LYS A 94 -5.18 -10.38 0.90
CA LYS A 94 -4.24 -9.49 1.59
C LYS A 94 -3.02 -10.28 2.04
N ASP A 95 -1.86 -9.67 1.94
CA ASP A 95 -0.60 -10.26 2.36
C ASP A 95 0.17 -9.29 3.26
N PHE A 96 0.70 -9.82 4.36
CA PHE A 96 1.46 -9.06 5.35
C PHE A 96 2.76 -9.81 5.61
N PRO A 97 3.80 -9.56 4.79
CA PRO A 97 5.04 -10.31 4.89
C PRO A 97 5.78 -9.99 6.21
N TYR A 98 5.93 -10.97 7.08
CA TYR A 98 6.62 -10.81 8.37
C TYR A 98 8.07 -11.30 8.35
N PHE A 99 8.37 -12.38 7.65
CA PHE A 99 9.66 -13.05 7.74
C PHE A 99 10.39 -13.18 6.39
N GLU A 100 9.76 -12.77 5.33
CA GLU A 100 10.21 -13.01 3.97
C GLU A 100 10.95 -11.83 3.35
N SER A 101 11.88 -11.18 4.05
CA SER A 101 12.70 -10.13 3.49
C SER A 101 14.10 -10.10 4.02
N LYS A 102 14.95 -9.43 3.26
CA LYS A 102 16.35 -9.16 3.60
C LYS A 102 16.53 -8.38 4.92
N TRP A 103 15.46 -7.77 5.42
CA TRP A 103 15.50 -6.99 6.66
C TRP A 103 15.21 -7.83 7.90
N PHE A 104 14.76 -9.06 7.76
CA PHE A 104 14.59 -9.99 8.85
C PHE A 104 15.95 -10.57 9.23
N THR A 105 16.67 -9.84 10.08
CA THR A 105 17.98 -10.21 10.61
C THR A 105 17.91 -10.29 12.13
N GLU A 106 18.81 -11.04 12.76
CA GLU A 106 18.90 -11.13 14.22
C GLU A 106 19.10 -9.73 14.84
N ASP A 107 19.96 -8.90 14.26
CA ASP A 107 20.20 -7.53 14.73
C ASP A 107 18.93 -6.68 14.70
N ASN A 108 18.14 -6.73 13.62
CA ASN A 108 16.89 -5.98 13.53
C ASN A 108 15.82 -6.53 14.46
N LEU A 109 15.81 -7.85 14.67
CA LEU A 109 14.91 -8.49 15.63
C LEU A 109 15.24 -8.07 17.07
N LEU A 110 16.53 -8.06 17.46
CA LEU A 110 16.95 -7.64 18.78
C LEU A 110 16.60 -6.16 19.06
N LYS A 111 16.80 -5.29 18.08
CA LYS A 111 16.41 -3.87 18.18
C LYS A 111 14.92 -3.63 18.42
N VAL A 112 14.06 -4.59 18.08
CA VAL A 112 12.61 -4.48 18.39
C VAL A 112 12.35 -4.41 19.89
N PHE A 113 13.25 -4.92 20.72
CA PHE A 113 13.14 -4.89 22.18
C PHE A 113 13.79 -3.65 22.83
N GLU A 114 14.47 -2.82 22.03
CA GLU A 114 15.02 -1.56 22.51
C GLU A 114 13.94 -0.48 22.57
N ASP A 115 13.98 0.32 23.64
CA ASP A 115 13.13 1.50 23.80
C ASP A 115 13.92 2.75 23.37
N ASP A 116 13.21 3.83 23.09
CA ASP A 116 13.77 5.15 22.76
C ASP A 116 14.61 5.27 21.47
N ILE A 117 14.54 4.33 20.58
CA ILE A 117 15.13 4.39 19.24
C ILE A 117 14.07 4.60 18.14
N VAL A 118 14.50 5.06 16.97
CA VAL A 118 13.70 4.97 15.75
C VAL A 118 13.54 3.49 15.40
N SER A 119 12.34 3.08 15.03
CA SER A 119 12.04 1.67 14.78
C SER A 119 12.98 1.07 13.74
N PRO A 120 13.51 -0.14 13.96
CA PRO A 120 14.35 -0.81 12.96
C PRO A 120 13.55 -1.12 11.70
N PRO A 121 14.22 -1.34 10.56
CA PRO A 121 13.58 -1.89 9.38
C PRO A 121 13.15 -3.33 9.67
N PHE A 122 11.89 -3.53 9.93
CA PHE A 122 11.33 -4.82 10.31
C PHE A 122 10.06 -5.14 9.48
N TYR A 123 9.63 -6.41 9.54
CA TYR A 123 8.50 -6.94 8.83
C TYR A 123 7.17 -6.55 9.40
N GLY A 124 6.14 -6.80 8.59
CA GLY A 124 4.78 -6.40 8.91
C GLY A 124 4.56 -4.89 8.85
N ASN A 125 5.56 -4.17 8.34
CA ASN A 125 5.45 -2.74 8.10
C ASN A 125 4.77 -2.44 6.77
N VAL A 126 4.60 -3.44 5.92
CA VAL A 126 4.03 -3.31 4.58
C VAL A 126 2.85 -4.28 4.45
N MET A 127 1.81 -3.82 3.78
CA MET A 127 0.67 -4.63 3.39
C MET A 127 0.57 -4.66 1.86
N THR A 128 0.19 -5.81 1.31
CA THR A 128 -0.05 -6.00 -0.12
C THR A 128 -1.47 -6.48 -0.33
N PHE A 129 -2.24 -5.79 -1.16
CA PHE A 129 -3.60 -6.14 -1.51
C PHE A 129 -3.67 -6.58 -2.96
N TYR A 130 -4.35 -7.68 -3.21
CA TYR A 130 -4.69 -8.23 -4.52
C TYR A 130 -6.17 -7.96 -4.75
N CYS A 131 -6.48 -7.11 -5.72
CA CYS A 131 -7.82 -6.54 -5.87
C CYS A 131 -8.33 -6.79 -7.28
N ILE A 132 -9.51 -7.37 -7.42
CA ILE A 132 -10.18 -7.62 -8.69
C ILE A 132 -11.11 -6.46 -8.99
N LYS A 133 -11.05 -5.93 -10.21
CA LYS A 133 -11.99 -4.92 -10.64
C LYS A 133 -13.36 -5.54 -10.91
N GLU A 134 -14.38 -5.08 -10.19
CA GLU A 134 -15.77 -5.54 -10.38
C GLU A 134 -16.62 -4.55 -11.17
N LEU A 135 -16.37 -3.25 -11.02
CA LEU A 135 -17.21 -2.19 -11.59
C LEU A 135 -16.38 -1.14 -12.31
N ASP A 136 -16.91 -0.65 -13.44
CA ASP A 136 -16.45 0.60 -14.04
C ASP A 136 -16.95 1.78 -13.22
N LEU A 137 -16.04 2.70 -12.91
CA LEU A 137 -16.42 3.99 -12.32
C LEU A 137 -16.66 5.00 -13.45
N ASN A 138 -17.86 5.54 -13.51
CA ASN A 138 -18.25 6.57 -14.47
C ASN A 138 -17.54 7.91 -14.21
#